data_067e7bb3ca190f6adf302d443f598290
#
_entry.id   067e7bb3ca190f6adf302d443f598290
#
_cell.length_a   1.000
_cell.length_b   1.000
_cell.length_c   1.000
_cell.angle_alpha   90.00
_cell.angle_beta   90.00
_cell.angle_gamma   90.00
#
_symmetry.space_group_name_H-M   'P 1'
#
loop_
_entity.id
_entity.type
_entity.pdbx_description
1 polymer ?
#
loop_
_entity_poly.entity_id
_entity_poly.type
_entity_poly.pdbx_seq_one_letter_code
_entity_poly.pdbx_strand_id
1 'polypeptide(L)'
;MEHTHIVNAADLESYADTRESEAVIPELVWMLVKEVPDITTCRIPYGDVVNQSGLDGLVETEGGFRQFVPSKRSFWEIGTGSKPQVKATIDFRKRTGQIPADQRQNASYVFVTPYGAGAGGWSEPSQRRWLNKRKDSEWRHIKILDAVQIADWLREFPAIGKWLLKAMKRIKSLSCTLFIERDSLT
;
A
#
# COMPACT_ATOMS: atom_id res chain seq x y z
N MET A 1 26.34 -19.93 -0.24
CA MET A 1 25.39 -19.09 -1.00
C MET A 1 24.46 -18.47 0.02
N GLU A 2 24.57 -17.17 0.26
CA GLU A 2 23.57 -16.47 1.10
C GLU A 2 22.24 -16.51 0.36
N HIS A 3 21.26 -17.20 0.93
CA HIS A 3 19.88 -17.11 0.48
C HIS A 3 19.40 -15.68 0.72
N THR A 4 19.41 -14.86 -0.32
CA THR A 4 18.85 -13.52 -0.26
C THR A 4 17.37 -13.66 0.05
N HIS A 5 16.98 -13.34 1.28
CA HIS A 5 15.56 -13.33 1.65
C HIS A 5 14.82 -12.31 0.78
N ILE A 6 13.76 -12.76 0.12
CA ILE A 6 12.87 -11.92 -0.69
C ILE A 6 11.64 -11.64 0.16
N VAL A 7 11.26 -10.36 0.28
CA VAL A 7 10.03 -9.96 0.99
C VAL A 7 8.83 -10.67 0.36
N ASN A 8 8.07 -11.36 1.18
CA ASN A 8 6.83 -12.02 0.78
C ASN A 8 5.60 -11.40 1.48
N ALA A 9 4.40 -11.87 1.14
CA ALA A 9 3.16 -11.34 1.69
C ALA A 9 3.09 -11.49 3.23
N ALA A 10 3.56 -12.61 3.78
CA ALA A 10 3.54 -12.83 5.23
C ALA A 10 4.50 -11.88 5.98
N ASP A 11 5.63 -11.53 5.38
CA ASP A 11 6.53 -10.50 5.93
C ASP A 11 5.84 -9.13 6.00
N LEU A 12 5.11 -8.76 4.95
CA LEU A 12 4.36 -7.50 4.87
C LEU A 12 3.23 -7.47 5.91
N GLU A 13 2.44 -8.54 6.03
CA GLU A 13 1.37 -8.65 7.01
C GLU A 13 1.91 -8.56 8.44
N SER A 14 2.98 -9.28 8.75
CA SER A 14 3.63 -9.22 10.06
C SER A 14 4.20 -7.83 10.37
N TYR A 15 4.72 -7.14 9.35
CA TYR A 15 5.23 -5.79 9.49
C TYR A 15 4.10 -4.76 9.65
N ALA A 16 2.97 -4.99 9.02
CA ALA A 16 1.80 -4.11 9.10
C ALA A 16 1.28 -3.90 10.53
N ASP A 17 1.48 -4.88 11.41
CA ASP A 17 1.08 -4.81 12.82
C ASP A 17 2.01 -3.91 13.66
N THR A 18 3.08 -3.38 13.08
CA THR A 18 4.00 -2.44 13.75
C THR A 18 3.58 -1.00 13.52
N ARG A 19 3.85 -0.11 14.48
CA ARG A 19 3.57 1.33 14.37
C ARG A 19 4.35 1.97 13.22
N GLU A 20 5.57 1.51 12.98
CA GLU A 20 6.46 2.03 11.95
C GLU A 20 5.94 1.79 10.53
N SER A 21 5.08 0.78 10.36
CA SER A 21 4.45 0.47 9.08
C SER A 21 3.63 1.65 8.53
N GLU A 22 3.05 2.47 9.42
CA GLU A 22 2.24 3.63 9.04
C GLU A 22 3.05 4.67 8.23
N ALA A 23 4.35 4.79 8.51
CA ALA A 23 5.25 5.69 7.78
C ALA A 23 5.92 4.99 6.59
N VAL A 24 6.36 3.73 6.78
CA VAL A 24 7.18 3.01 5.80
C VAL A 24 6.35 2.51 4.61
N ILE A 25 5.10 2.10 4.79
CA ILE A 25 4.27 1.61 3.68
C ILE A 25 3.95 2.71 2.66
N PRO A 26 3.56 3.94 3.03
CA PRO A 26 3.42 5.02 2.05
C PRO A 26 4.72 5.33 1.30
N GLU A 27 5.87 5.34 1.99
CA GLU A 27 7.17 5.54 1.37
C GLU A 27 7.50 4.42 0.38
N LEU A 28 7.24 3.16 0.75
CA LEU A 28 7.39 2.01 -0.13
C LEU A 28 6.57 2.17 -1.41
N VAL A 29 5.29 2.54 -1.28
CA VAL A 29 4.39 2.74 -2.43
C VAL A 29 4.90 3.87 -3.31
N TRP A 30 5.34 4.99 -2.71
CA TRP A 30 5.96 6.09 -3.45
C TRP A 30 7.19 5.64 -4.23
N MET A 31 8.11 4.90 -3.60
CA MET A 31 9.31 4.37 -4.27
C MET A 31 8.95 3.48 -5.46
N LEU A 32 8.02 2.53 -5.27
CA LEU A 32 7.58 1.62 -6.32
C LEU A 32 6.91 2.35 -7.49
N VAL A 33 6.10 3.37 -7.22
CA VAL A 33 5.46 4.19 -8.25
C VAL A 33 6.51 5.00 -9.01
N LYS A 34 7.54 5.53 -8.35
CA LYS A 34 8.60 6.33 -9.00
C LYS A 34 9.44 5.55 -10.00
N GLU A 35 9.53 4.22 -9.86
CA GLU A 35 10.22 3.34 -10.81
C GLU A 35 9.38 3.02 -12.06
N VAL A 36 8.11 3.44 -12.09
CA VAL A 36 7.24 3.18 -13.25
C VAL A 36 7.66 4.08 -14.42
N PRO A 37 7.84 3.52 -15.63
CA PRO A 37 8.11 4.32 -16.81
C PRO A 37 6.99 5.34 -17.10
N ASP A 38 7.36 6.46 -17.69
CA ASP A 38 6.44 7.51 -18.17
C ASP A 38 5.54 8.13 -17.08
N ILE A 39 6.01 8.12 -15.82
CA ILE A 39 5.36 8.87 -14.74
C ILE A 39 5.45 10.36 -15.02
N THR A 40 4.30 11.01 -15.18
CA THR A 40 4.20 12.47 -15.33
C THR A 40 3.86 13.16 -14.02
N THR A 41 3.11 12.51 -13.15
CA THR A 41 2.75 13.00 -11.82
C THR A 41 2.83 11.86 -10.80
N CYS A 42 3.53 12.10 -9.67
CA CYS A 42 3.50 11.23 -8.51
C CYS A 42 3.42 12.10 -7.25
N ARG A 43 2.24 12.17 -6.63
CA ARG A 43 1.95 12.89 -5.38
C ARG A 43 1.43 11.90 -4.36
N ILE A 44 2.30 11.05 -3.84
CA ILE A 44 2.01 10.14 -2.73
C ILE A 44 2.73 10.73 -1.51
N PRO A 45 2.03 11.20 -0.47
CA PRO A 45 2.64 11.69 0.76
C PRO A 45 3.40 10.59 1.47
N TYR A 46 4.62 10.88 1.94
CA TYR A 46 5.43 9.99 2.75
C TYR A 46 6.26 10.81 3.75
N GLY A 47 6.83 10.16 4.76
CA GLY A 47 7.56 10.84 5.83
C GLY A 47 6.65 11.74 6.68
N ASP A 48 7.11 12.93 7.03
CA ASP A 48 6.41 13.85 7.94
C ASP A 48 5.08 14.39 7.41
N VAL A 49 4.81 14.26 6.10
CA VAL A 49 3.58 14.75 5.46
C VAL A 49 2.44 13.73 5.42
N VAL A 50 2.66 12.50 5.86
CA VAL A 50 1.64 11.42 5.86
C VAL A 50 0.40 11.78 6.66
N ASN A 51 0.54 12.61 7.70
CA ASN A 51 -0.55 13.00 8.59
C ASN A 51 -1.39 14.20 8.10
N GLN A 52 -1.09 14.74 6.91
CA GLN A 52 -1.92 15.81 6.35
C GLN A 52 -3.25 15.24 5.84
N SER A 53 -4.37 15.82 6.28
CA SER A 53 -5.69 15.43 5.81
C SER A 53 -5.84 15.74 4.31
N GLY A 54 -6.19 14.75 3.52
CA GLY A 54 -6.38 14.97 2.09
C GLY A 54 -6.37 13.70 1.26
N LEU A 55 -5.83 13.81 0.06
CA LEU A 55 -5.62 12.73 -0.89
C LEU A 55 -4.33 12.00 -0.52
N ASP A 56 -4.39 10.67 -0.29
CA ASP A 56 -3.20 9.86 -0.03
C ASP A 56 -2.32 9.72 -1.27
N GLY A 57 -2.89 9.87 -2.48
CA GLY A 57 -2.04 9.87 -3.67
C GLY A 57 -2.77 10.24 -4.96
N LEU A 58 -2.03 10.93 -5.84
CA LEU A 58 -2.38 11.16 -7.24
C LEU A 58 -1.20 10.71 -8.11
N VAL A 59 -1.49 9.81 -9.05
CA VAL A 59 -0.50 9.30 -9.99
C VAL A 59 -1.03 9.46 -11.41
N GLU A 60 -0.18 9.96 -12.29
CA GLU A 60 -0.47 10.06 -13.73
C GLU A 60 0.69 9.45 -14.51
N THR A 61 0.34 8.59 -15.46
CA THR A 61 1.28 7.90 -16.37
C THR A 61 0.57 7.59 -17.67
N GLU A 62 1.28 7.61 -18.79
CA GLU A 62 0.68 7.30 -20.11
C GLU A 62 0.34 5.81 -20.23
N GLY A 63 1.28 4.93 -19.99
CA GLY A 63 1.14 3.49 -20.21
C GLY A 63 0.65 2.70 -19.00
N GLY A 64 0.85 3.21 -17.78
CA GLY A 64 0.72 2.42 -16.56
C GLY A 64 1.86 1.43 -16.38
N PHE A 65 1.74 0.52 -15.42
CA PHE A 65 2.75 -0.51 -15.21
C PHE A 65 2.12 -1.83 -14.79
N ARG A 66 2.14 -2.80 -15.71
CA ARG A 66 1.61 -4.17 -15.48
C ARG A 66 0.23 -4.16 -14.82
N GLN A 67 0.00 -5.04 -13.84
CA GLN A 67 -1.22 -5.05 -13.03
C GLN A 67 -1.18 -4.07 -11.85
N PHE A 68 -0.07 -3.35 -11.60
CA PHE A 68 0.11 -2.55 -10.40
C PHE A 68 -0.37 -1.11 -10.56
N VAL A 69 0.07 -0.41 -11.58
CA VAL A 69 -0.26 1.00 -11.79
C VAL A 69 -1.16 1.17 -13.01
N PRO A 70 -2.39 1.68 -12.84
CA PRO A 70 -3.26 1.96 -13.98
C PRO A 70 -2.68 3.04 -14.91
N SER A 71 -2.93 2.92 -16.21
CA SER A 71 -2.63 3.99 -17.17
C SER A 71 -3.51 5.22 -16.92
N LYS A 72 -3.02 6.38 -17.33
CA LYS A 72 -3.63 7.71 -17.16
C LYS A 72 -3.68 8.12 -15.69
N ARG A 73 -4.74 8.80 -15.26
CA ARG A 73 -4.90 9.31 -13.91
C ARG A 73 -5.40 8.23 -12.95
N SER A 74 -4.82 8.16 -11.78
CA SER A 74 -5.28 7.31 -10.69
C SER A 74 -5.18 8.00 -9.33
N PHE A 75 -6.21 7.78 -8.49
CA PHE A 75 -6.29 8.28 -7.12
C PHE A 75 -6.02 7.12 -6.17
N TRP A 76 -5.10 7.33 -5.24
CA TRP A 76 -4.57 6.31 -4.36
C TRP A 76 -4.97 6.57 -2.92
N GLU A 77 -5.37 5.53 -2.21
CA GLU A 77 -5.60 5.52 -0.77
C GLU A 77 -4.78 4.39 -0.16
N ILE A 78 -4.07 4.67 0.93
CA ILE A 78 -3.19 3.71 1.59
C ILE A 78 -3.71 3.42 2.99
N GLY A 79 -4.08 2.17 3.23
CA GLY A 79 -4.65 1.72 4.51
C GLY A 79 -3.72 0.76 5.23
N THR A 80 -3.05 1.23 6.30
CA THR A 80 -2.13 0.45 7.12
C THR A 80 -2.78 -0.17 8.36
N GLY A 81 -4.05 0.13 8.62
CA GLY A 81 -4.76 -0.39 9.80
C GLY A 81 -5.24 -1.84 9.62
N SER A 82 -5.39 -2.56 10.75
CA SER A 82 -5.76 -3.98 10.83
C SER A 82 -7.17 -4.34 10.32
N LYS A 83 -7.96 -3.36 9.91
CA LYS A 83 -9.30 -3.56 9.31
C LYS A 83 -9.35 -3.00 7.88
N PRO A 84 -8.60 -3.59 6.93
CA PRO A 84 -8.40 -3.02 5.60
C PRO A 84 -9.72 -2.85 4.82
N GLN A 85 -10.66 -3.80 4.92
CA GLN A 85 -11.95 -3.70 4.23
C GLN A 85 -12.80 -2.52 4.73
N VAL A 86 -12.76 -2.24 6.04
CA VAL A 86 -13.48 -1.11 6.63
C VAL A 86 -12.86 0.20 6.15
N LYS A 87 -11.53 0.31 6.25
CA LYS A 87 -10.78 1.48 5.78
C LYS A 87 -11.05 1.74 4.30
N ALA A 88 -10.90 0.72 3.44
CA ALA A 88 -11.20 0.82 2.01
C ALA A 88 -12.63 1.32 1.73
N THR A 89 -13.61 0.89 2.53
CA THR A 89 -15.00 1.31 2.35
C THR A 89 -15.20 2.79 2.68
N ILE A 90 -14.58 3.25 3.76
CA ILE A 90 -14.65 4.65 4.20
C ILE A 90 -13.97 5.56 3.17
N ASP A 91 -12.74 5.21 2.80
CA ASP A 91 -11.92 6.02 1.87
C ASP A 91 -12.54 6.05 0.47
N PHE A 92 -13.03 4.91 -0.02
CA PHE A 92 -13.73 4.84 -1.29
C PHE A 92 -14.96 5.77 -1.33
N ARG A 93 -15.78 5.74 -0.28
CA ARG A 93 -16.96 6.62 -0.19
C ARG A 93 -16.56 8.08 -0.16
N LYS A 94 -15.58 8.43 0.67
CA LYS A 94 -15.04 9.79 0.78
C LYS A 94 -14.53 10.27 -0.58
N ARG A 95 -13.67 9.48 -1.23
CA ARG A 95 -13.05 9.85 -2.52
C ARG A 95 -14.08 9.95 -3.64
N THR A 96 -15.01 9.01 -3.73
CA THR A 96 -16.09 9.03 -4.72
C THR A 96 -16.98 10.26 -4.56
N GLY A 97 -17.24 10.70 -3.33
CA GLY A 97 -18.00 11.93 -3.07
C GLY A 97 -17.24 13.23 -3.39
N GLN A 98 -15.90 13.19 -3.38
CA GLN A 98 -15.05 14.37 -3.64
C GLN A 98 -14.70 14.56 -5.12
N ILE A 99 -14.64 13.49 -5.90
CA ILE A 99 -14.25 13.53 -7.31
C ILE A 99 -15.52 13.51 -8.17
N PRO A 100 -15.73 14.50 -9.04
CA PRO A 100 -16.86 14.55 -9.97
C PRO A 100 -16.95 13.32 -10.89
N ALA A 101 -18.15 12.95 -11.31
CA ALA A 101 -18.41 11.74 -12.10
C ALA A 101 -17.66 11.71 -13.42
N ASP A 102 -17.60 12.83 -14.14
CA ASP A 102 -16.88 13.00 -15.40
C ASP A 102 -15.37 12.76 -15.25
N GLN A 103 -14.80 13.13 -14.10
CA GLN A 103 -13.40 12.85 -13.79
C GLN A 103 -13.19 11.38 -13.43
N ARG A 104 -14.12 10.75 -12.67
CA ARG A 104 -14.03 9.33 -12.31
C ARG A 104 -14.05 8.41 -13.53
N GLN A 105 -14.85 8.73 -14.55
CA GLN A 105 -14.91 7.95 -15.80
C GLN A 105 -13.57 7.89 -16.54
N ASN A 106 -12.70 8.87 -16.31
CA ASN A 106 -11.38 8.95 -16.90
C ASN A 106 -10.24 8.60 -15.93
N ALA A 107 -10.56 8.22 -14.70
CA ALA A 107 -9.57 7.94 -13.65
C ALA A 107 -9.81 6.58 -12.99
N SER A 108 -8.74 6.02 -12.43
CA SER A 108 -8.79 4.80 -11.63
C SER A 108 -8.74 5.12 -10.14
N TYR A 109 -9.40 4.29 -9.32
CA TYR A 109 -9.24 4.29 -7.88
C TYR A 109 -8.37 3.10 -7.47
N VAL A 110 -7.34 3.33 -6.65
CA VAL A 110 -6.42 2.31 -6.16
C VAL A 110 -6.40 2.35 -4.63
N PHE A 111 -6.72 1.24 -4.00
CA PHE A 111 -6.55 1.06 -2.57
C PHE A 111 -5.37 0.13 -2.31
N VAL A 112 -4.42 0.55 -1.48
CA VAL A 112 -3.23 -0.20 -1.12
C VAL A 112 -3.31 -0.59 0.35
N THR A 113 -2.98 -1.84 0.67
CA THR A 113 -2.90 -2.32 2.05
C THR A 113 -1.81 -3.38 2.19
N PRO A 114 -0.98 -3.34 3.25
CA PRO A 114 0.00 -4.39 3.53
C PRO A 114 -0.64 -5.67 4.10
N TYR A 115 -1.96 -5.70 4.28
CA TYR A 115 -2.70 -6.88 4.72
C TYR A 115 -3.20 -7.68 3.52
N GLY A 116 -3.14 -9.01 3.62
CA GLY A 116 -3.67 -9.96 2.65
C GLY A 116 -4.73 -10.87 3.27
N ALA A 117 -4.75 -12.13 2.87
CA ALA A 117 -5.72 -13.13 3.32
C ALA A 117 -5.42 -13.73 4.71
N GLY A 118 -4.30 -13.35 5.34
CA GLY A 118 -3.87 -13.85 6.65
C GLY A 118 -4.74 -13.37 7.81
N ALA A 119 -4.25 -13.51 9.04
CA ALA A 119 -4.98 -13.18 10.27
C ALA A 119 -5.40 -11.70 10.29
N GLY A 120 -6.69 -11.43 10.34
CA GLY A 120 -7.27 -10.08 10.25
C GLY A 120 -7.37 -9.55 8.82
N GLY A 121 -6.95 -10.34 7.82
CA GLY A 121 -6.83 -9.95 6.45
C GLY A 121 -8.15 -9.88 5.70
N TRP A 122 -8.02 -9.47 4.47
CA TRP A 122 -9.13 -9.30 3.54
C TRP A 122 -9.01 -10.32 2.41
N SER A 123 -9.67 -11.46 2.54
CA SER A 123 -9.56 -12.58 1.59
C SER A 123 -9.96 -12.19 0.16
N GLU A 124 -9.34 -12.83 -0.84
CA GLU A 124 -9.62 -12.58 -2.25
C GLU A 124 -11.12 -12.67 -2.61
N PRO A 125 -11.90 -13.67 -2.14
CA PRO A 125 -13.34 -13.70 -2.39
C PRO A 125 -14.07 -12.50 -1.80
N SER A 126 -13.62 -11.98 -0.65
CA SER A 126 -14.15 -10.77 -0.02
C SER A 126 -13.80 -9.51 -0.80
N GLN A 127 -12.57 -9.40 -1.29
CA GLN A 127 -12.13 -8.31 -2.17
C GLN A 127 -12.96 -8.29 -3.46
N ARG A 128 -13.16 -9.45 -4.08
CA ARG A 128 -13.99 -9.61 -5.30
C ARG A 128 -15.44 -9.16 -5.06
N ARG A 129 -16.04 -9.57 -3.93
CA ARG A 129 -17.39 -9.10 -3.56
C ARG A 129 -17.44 -7.58 -3.33
N TRP A 130 -16.39 -7.04 -2.71
CA TRP A 130 -16.27 -5.61 -2.44
C TRP A 130 -16.17 -4.81 -3.74
N LEU A 131 -15.37 -5.27 -4.71
CA LEU A 131 -15.21 -4.68 -6.04
C LEU A 131 -16.54 -4.75 -6.84
N ASN A 132 -17.20 -5.90 -6.85
CA ASN A 132 -18.46 -6.10 -7.57
C ASN A 132 -19.57 -5.14 -7.09
N LYS A 133 -19.62 -4.84 -5.80
CA LYS A 133 -20.58 -3.86 -5.24
C LYS A 133 -20.33 -2.42 -5.70
N ARG A 134 -19.18 -2.14 -6.31
CA ARG A 134 -18.72 -0.79 -6.70
C ARG A 134 -18.53 -0.61 -8.21
N LYS A 135 -18.82 -1.63 -9.01
CA LYS A 135 -18.66 -1.60 -10.47
C LYS A 135 -19.41 -0.45 -11.14
N ASP A 136 -20.54 -0.02 -10.56
CA ASP A 136 -21.42 1.02 -11.10
C ASP A 136 -21.11 2.43 -10.51
N SER A 137 -19.94 2.61 -9.88
CA SER A 137 -19.54 3.86 -9.24
C SER A 137 -18.89 4.87 -10.17
N GLU A 138 -18.91 4.63 -11.46
CA GLU A 138 -18.37 5.50 -12.53
C GLU A 138 -16.84 5.65 -12.52
N TRP A 139 -16.10 4.96 -11.64
CA TRP A 139 -14.67 4.87 -11.77
C TRP A 139 -14.29 4.00 -12.98
N ARG A 140 -13.34 4.49 -13.81
CA ARG A 140 -12.84 3.73 -14.96
C ARG A 140 -12.33 2.34 -14.54
N HIS A 141 -11.58 2.27 -13.45
CA HIS A 141 -11.15 1.03 -12.81
C HIS A 141 -11.10 1.23 -11.30
N ILE A 142 -11.39 0.16 -10.57
CA ILE A 142 -11.18 0.08 -9.12
C ILE A 142 -10.22 -1.08 -8.86
N LYS A 143 -9.15 -0.81 -8.12
CA LYS A 143 -8.08 -1.76 -7.87
C LYS A 143 -7.76 -1.85 -6.38
N ILE A 144 -7.42 -3.04 -5.92
CA ILE A 144 -6.86 -3.31 -4.61
C ILE A 144 -5.46 -3.89 -4.83
N LEU A 145 -4.48 -3.34 -4.13
CA LEU A 145 -3.13 -3.87 -4.03
C LEU A 145 -2.92 -4.30 -2.59
N ASP A 146 -3.05 -5.59 -2.34
CA ASP A 146 -2.83 -6.19 -1.02
C ASP A 146 -1.37 -6.68 -0.85
N ALA A 147 -1.07 -7.34 0.26
CA ALA A 147 0.26 -7.85 0.56
C ALA A 147 0.82 -8.73 -0.57
N VAL A 148 -0.02 -9.52 -1.25
CA VAL A 148 0.43 -10.40 -2.34
C VAL A 148 0.88 -9.58 -3.54
N GLN A 149 0.04 -8.61 -3.98
CA GLN A 149 0.39 -7.76 -5.11
C GLN A 149 1.58 -6.84 -4.82
N ILE A 150 1.71 -6.36 -3.57
CA ILE A 150 2.89 -5.57 -3.17
C ILE A 150 4.15 -6.45 -3.20
N ALA A 151 4.10 -7.67 -2.69
CA ALA A 151 5.22 -8.60 -2.75
C ALA A 151 5.61 -8.95 -4.19
N ASP A 152 4.63 -9.14 -5.07
CA ASP A 152 4.88 -9.38 -6.49
C ASP A 152 5.51 -8.15 -7.16
N TRP A 153 5.05 -6.94 -6.81
CA TRP A 153 5.62 -5.71 -7.34
C TRP A 153 7.07 -5.50 -6.88
N LEU A 154 7.39 -5.84 -5.64
CA LEU A 154 8.75 -5.79 -5.11
C LEU A 154 9.74 -6.71 -5.85
N ARG A 155 9.28 -7.81 -6.45
CA ARG A 155 10.13 -8.69 -7.27
C ARG A 155 10.64 -8.00 -8.54
N GLU A 156 9.88 -7.03 -9.06
CA GLU A 156 10.32 -6.22 -10.21
C GLU A 156 11.44 -5.24 -9.84
N PHE A 157 11.53 -4.85 -8.55
CA PHE A 157 12.48 -3.85 -8.05
C PHE A 157 13.25 -4.36 -6.82
N PRO A 158 14.22 -5.29 -6.99
CA PRO A 158 14.92 -5.93 -5.88
C PRO A 158 15.65 -4.95 -4.94
N ALA A 159 16.08 -3.79 -5.44
CA ALA A 159 16.72 -2.75 -4.63
C ALA A 159 15.76 -2.19 -3.57
N ILE A 160 14.49 -1.97 -3.95
CA ILE A 160 13.44 -1.50 -3.02
C ILE A 160 13.11 -2.61 -2.01
N GLY A 161 13.06 -3.88 -2.45
CA GLY A 161 12.89 -5.01 -1.55
C GLY A 161 13.99 -5.09 -0.48
N LYS A 162 15.26 -4.86 -0.85
CA LYS A 162 16.38 -4.80 0.09
C LYS A 162 16.26 -3.62 1.07
N TRP A 163 15.81 -2.47 0.59
CA TRP A 163 15.55 -1.30 1.44
C TRP A 163 14.47 -1.64 2.49
N LEU A 164 13.36 -2.23 2.08
CA LEU A 164 12.30 -2.62 2.99
C LEU A 164 12.76 -3.64 4.03
N LEU A 165 13.53 -4.65 3.64
CA LEU A 165 14.12 -5.61 4.58
C LEU A 165 14.99 -4.95 5.64
N LYS A 166 15.75 -3.90 5.27
CA LYS A 166 16.56 -3.14 6.24
C LYS A 166 15.66 -2.36 7.21
N ALA A 167 14.56 -1.76 6.73
CA ALA A 167 13.59 -1.08 7.58
C ALA A 167 12.97 -2.06 8.59
N MET A 168 12.52 -3.23 8.14
CA MET A 168 11.95 -4.28 8.99
C MET A 168 12.93 -4.81 10.04
N LYS A 169 14.22 -4.98 9.69
CA LYS A 169 15.27 -5.49 10.61
C LYS A 169 15.61 -4.48 11.71
N ARG A 170 15.64 -3.19 11.42
CA ARG A 170 15.93 -2.15 12.43
C ARG A 170 14.94 -2.21 13.60
N ILE A 171 13.70 -2.53 13.34
CA ILE A 171 12.66 -2.62 14.37
C ILE A 171 12.85 -3.85 15.25
N LYS A 172 13.18 -5.01 14.67
CA LYS A 172 13.47 -6.23 15.45
C LYS A 172 14.65 -6.05 16.40
N SER A 173 15.68 -5.29 16.00
CA SER A 173 16.83 -5.00 16.87
C SER A 173 16.47 -4.02 18.01
N LEU A 174 15.66 -3.00 17.76
CA LEU A 174 15.22 -2.04 18.77
C LEU A 174 14.30 -2.69 19.81
N SER A 175 13.35 -3.54 19.39
CA SER A 175 12.50 -4.26 20.35
C SER A 175 13.28 -5.26 21.20
N CYS A 176 14.32 -5.91 20.67
CA CYS A 176 15.17 -6.81 21.44
C CYS A 176 15.99 -6.06 22.51
N THR A 177 16.49 -4.88 22.21
CA THR A 177 17.26 -4.04 23.13
C THR A 177 16.41 -3.53 24.30
N LEU A 178 15.17 -3.11 24.02
CA LEU A 178 14.21 -2.66 25.04
C LEU A 178 13.75 -3.79 26.00
N PHE A 179 13.72 -5.03 25.54
CA PHE A 179 13.43 -6.19 26.41
C PHE A 179 14.59 -6.50 27.37
N ILE A 180 15.84 -6.39 26.91
CA ILE A 180 17.02 -6.66 27.73
C ILE A 180 17.18 -5.60 28.85
N GLU A 181 16.88 -4.33 28.59
CA GLU A 181 16.95 -3.28 29.60
C GLU A 181 15.86 -3.40 30.68
N ARG A 182 14.69 -3.98 30.38
CA ARG A 182 13.63 -4.21 31.37
C ARG A 182 13.95 -5.34 32.36
N ASP A 183 14.62 -6.39 31.91
CA ASP A 183 14.98 -7.54 32.76
C ASP A 183 16.23 -7.26 33.63
N SER A 184 16.97 -6.17 33.37
CA SER A 184 18.11 -5.77 34.17
C SER A 184 17.79 -4.78 35.31
N LEU A 185 16.53 -4.38 35.48
CA LEU A 185 16.03 -3.46 36.52
C LEU A 185 15.13 -4.14 37.58
N THR A 186 15.08 -5.47 37.62
CA THR A 186 14.48 -6.28 38.68
C THR A 186 15.54 -7.07 39.41
#